data_bdf882d1e5edd14302bc137d2c88c3ca
#
_entry.id   bdf882d1e5edd14302bc137d2c88c3ca
#
_cell.length_a   1.000
_cell.length_b   1.000
_cell.length_c   1.000
_cell.angle_alpha   90.00
_cell.angle_beta   90.00
_cell.angle_gamma   90.00
#
_symmetry.space_group_name_H-M   'P 1'
#
loop_
_entity.id
_entity.type
_entity.pdbx_description
1 polymer ?
#
loop_
_entity_poly.entity_id
_entity_poly.type
_entity_poly.pdbx_seq_one_letter_code
_entity_poly.pdbx_strand_id
1 'polypeptide(L)'
;MTSNIQNKKKYLELLLLGDEKEEMIDRYLERGDMYVLKTPLGMALCVVTDEGDGVLELKNIAVEPVCQKKGYGRRLIRFICQKYKNQFHTLQAGTGDSPLTVPFYEHCGFIRGSVIPHFFMDHYDHPIYEGGKQLDDMIYFQLKL
;
A
#
# COMPACT_ATOMS: atom_id res chain seq x y z
N MET A 1 1.30 15.22 9.01
CA MET A 1 1.81 13.84 8.73
C MET A 1 2.66 13.38 9.89
N THR A 2 2.35 12.26 10.49
CA THR A 2 3.11 11.70 11.62
C THR A 2 3.90 10.49 11.16
N SER A 3 5.21 10.48 11.46
CA SER A 3 6.12 9.38 11.10
C SER A 3 6.68 8.72 12.37
N ASN A 4 7.42 7.62 12.19
CA ASN A 4 8.08 6.87 13.27
C ASN A 4 7.10 6.42 14.35
N ILE A 5 5.98 5.88 13.92
CA ILE A 5 4.96 5.38 14.83
C ILE A 5 5.53 4.18 15.60
N GLN A 6 5.54 4.24 16.94
CA GLN A 6 6.05 3.18 17.78
C GLN A 6 5.03 2.06 17.99
N ASN A 7 3.79 2.40 18.26
CA ASN A 7 2.72 1.43 18.44
C ASN A 7 1.88 1.30 17.18
N LYS A 8 2.44 0.62 16.18
CA LYS A 8 1.82 0.51 14.85
C LYS A 8 0.50 -0.28 14.88
N LYS A 9 0.39 -1.27 15.75
CA LYS A 9 -0.84 -2.07 15.90
C LYS A 9 -2.03 -1.27 16.42
N LYS A 10 -1.82 -0.09 16.96
CA LYS A 10 -2.90 0.84 17.29
C LYS A 10 -3.78 1.15 16.08
N TYR A 11 -3.21 1.04 14.88
CA TYR A 11 -3.92 1.32 13.62
C TYR A 11 -4.33 0.06 12.86
N LEU A 12 -4.43 -1.09 13.57
CA LEU A 12 -4.69 -2.37 12.92
C LEU A 12 -5.97 -2.37 12.07
N GLU A 13 -7.05 -1.78 12.55
CA GLU A 13 -8.29 -1.73 11.78
C GLU A 13 -8.10 -1.04 10.44
N LEU A 14 -7.35 0.06 10.42
CA LEU A 14 -7.06 0.78 9.18
C LEU A 14 -6.09 -0.01 8.29
N LEU A 15 -5.07 -0.64 8.88
CA LEU A 15 -4.14 -1.50 8.15
C LEU A 15 -4.86 -2.64 7.43
N LEU A 16 -5.90 -3.19 8.04
CA LEU A 16 -6.69 -4.29 7.46
C LEU A 16 -7.53 -3.85 6.26
N LEU A 17 -7.73 -2.56 6.04
CA LEU A 17 -8.33 -2.07 4.79
C LEU A 17 -7.38 -2.20 3.61
N GLY A 18 -6.07 -2.09 3.85
CA GLY A 18 -5.07 -2.22 2.81
C GLY A 18 -4.56 -3.65 2.63
N ASP A 19 -4.73 -4.49 3.66
CA ASP A 19 -4.32 -5.89 3.62
C ASP A 19 -5.26 -6.70 4.52
N GLU A 20 -5.93 -7.69 3.99
CA GLU A 20 -7.01 -8.39 4.68
C GLU A 20 -6.60 -9.29 5.84
N LYS A 21 -5.29 -9.61 5.97
CA LYS A 21 -4.84 -10.62 6.91
C LYS A 21 -3.74 -10.09 7.81
N GLU A 22 -3.95 -10.16 9.12
CA GLU A 22 -2.97 -9.67 10.10
C GLU A 22 -1.62 -10.39 9.96
N GLU A 23 -1.61 -11.67 9.66
CA GLU A 23 -0.36 -12.41 9.42
C GLU A 23 0.46 -11.82 8.27
N MET A 24 -0.19 -11.34 7.24
CA MET A 24 0.48 -10.69 6.11
C MET A 24 1.04 -9.33 6.53
N ILE A 25 0.28 -8.58 7.32
CA ILE A 25 0.72 -7.30 7.88
C ILE A 25 1.95 -7.51 8.77
N ASP A 26 1.95 -8.55 9.58
CA ASP A 26 3.07 -8.87 10.49
C ASP A 26 4.39 -9.11 9.76
N ARG A 27 4.35 -9.50 8.49
CA ARG A 27 5.56 -9.75 7.69
C ARG A 27 6.38 -8.49 7.43
N TYR A 28 5.76 -7.30 7.49
CA TYR A 28 6.45 -6.07 7.11
C TYR A 28 6.33 -4.94 8.14
N LEU A 29 5.39 -5.02 9.08
CA LEU A 29 5.02 -3.86 9.89
C LEU A 29 6.16 -3.37 10.78
N GLU A 30 6.86 -4.28 11.48
CA GLU A 30 7.94 -3.89 12.40
C GLU A 30 9.14 -3.27 11.70
N ARG A 31 9.51 -3.81 10.53
CA ARG A 31 10.65 -3.31 9.76
C ARG A 31 10.31 -2.13 8.87
N GLY A 32 9.04 -1.80 8.73
CA GLY A 32 8.59 -0.73 7.85
C GLY A 32 8.51 0.62 8.55
N ASP A 33 8.52 1.67 7.73
CA ASP A 33 8.21 3.02 8.18
C ASP A 33 6.74 3.29 7.91
N MET A 34 6.01 3.68 8.95
CA MET A 34 4.59 3.98 8.84
C MET A 34 4.33 5.48 8.97
N TYR A 35 3.48 5.99 8.09
CA TYR A 35 3.07 7.40 8.08
C TYR A 35 1.56 7.48 8.18
N VAL A 36 1.07 8.36 9.03
CA VAL A 36 -0.36 8.57 9.26
C VAL A 36 -0.72 10.01 8.93
N LEU A 37 -1.71 10.18 8.07
CA LEU A 37 -2.30 11.47 7.72
C LEU A 37 -3.63 11.60 8.45
N LYS A 38 -3.71 12.54 9.39
CA LYS A 38 -4.94 12.82 10.12
C LYS A 38 -5.65 14.01 9.49
N THR A 39 -6.95 13.89 9.29
CA THR A 39 -7.80 14.93 8.74
C THR A 39 -8.97 15.17 9.68
N PRO A 40 -9.74 16.27 9.53
CA PRO A 40 -10.95 16.48 10.34
C PRO A 40 -11.99 15.38 10.18
N LEU A 41 -11.98 14.66 9.05
CA LEU A 41 -12.96 13.61 8.74
C LEU A 41 -12.50 12.21 9.20
N GLY A 42 -11.19 11.97 9.27
CA GLY A 42 -10.65 10.66 9.58
C GLY A 42 -9.19 10.55 9.22
N MET A 43 -8.73 9.33 8.95
CA MET A 43 -7.30 9.06 8.76
C MET A 43 -7.02 8.29 7.48
N ALA A 44 -5.77 8.44 7.02
CA ALA A 44 -5.17 7.61 5.98
C ALA A 44 -3.77 7.23 6.45
N LEU A 45 -3.24 6.09 6.01
CA LEU A 45 -1.89 5.68 6.35
C LEU A 45 -1.22 4.93 5.21
N CYS A 46 0.10 4.85 5.30
CA CYS A 46 0.87 3.94 4.45
C CYS A 46 2.05 3.37 5.22
N VAL A 47 2.55 2.23 4.75
CA VAL A 47 3.75 1.57 5.27
C VAL A 47 4.67 1.31 4.10
N VAL A 48 5.94 1.71 4.23
CA VAL A 48 6.97 1.46 3.23
C VAL A 48 8.13 0.68 3.84
N THR A 49 8.78 -0.14 3.03
CA THR A 49 9.92 -0.96 3.45
C THR A 49 11.07 -0.83 2.45
N ASP A 50 12.30 -0.92 2.97
CA ASP A 50 13.50 -1.02 2.15
C ASP A 50 13.64 -2.47 1.68
N GLU A 51 13.55 -2.70 0.37
CA GLU A 51 13.67 -4.05 -0.22
C GLU A 51 15.07 -4.32 -0.78
N GLY A 52 16.01 -3.40 -0.56
CA GLY A 52 17.37 -3.53 -1.06
C GLY A 52 17.52 -3.00 -2.49
N ASP A 53 18.78 -2.84 -2.92
CA ASP A 53 19.13 -2.43 -4.29
C ASP A 53 18.47 -1.13 -4.75
N GLY A 54 18.20 -0.21 -3.82
CA GLY A 54 17.58 1.07 -4.14
C GLY A 54 16.08 1.01 -4.38
N VAL A 55 15.41 -0.09 -4.00
CA VAL A 55 13.97 -0.28 -4.15
C VAL A 55 13.27 -0.10 -2.80
N LEU A 56 12.34 0.84 -2.75
CA LEU A 56 11.41 1.04 -1.65
C LEU A 56 10.07 0.43 -2.04
N GLU A 57 9.42 -0.29 -1.14
CA GLU A 57 8.12 -0.88 -1.44
C GLU A 57 7.02 -0.29 -0.57
N LEU A 58 5.92 0.10 -1.21
CA LEU A 58 4.68 0.47 -0.55
C LEU A 58 3.94 -0.82 -0.19
N LYS A 59 4.01 -1.20 1.09
CA LYS A 59 3.41 -2.46 1.58
C LYS A 59 1.95 -2.33 1.95
N ASN A 60 1.54 -1.15 2.35
CA ASN A 60 0.15 -0.89 2.73
C ASN A 60 -0.16 0.57 2.46
N ILE A 61 -1.33 0.81 1.90
CA ILE A 61 -1.91 2.14 1.81
C ILE A 61 -3.40 1.99 2.08
N ALA A 62 -3.89 2.73 3.06
CA ALA A 62 -5.27 2.62 3.51
C ALA A 62 -5.84 3.99 3.80
N VAL A 63 -7.07 4.23 3.34
CA VAL A 63 -7.81 5.47 3.55
C VAL A 63 -9.16 5.09 4.13
N GLU A 64 -9.50 5.67 5.29
CA GLU A 64 -10.82 5.42 5.89
C GLU A 64 -11.93 5.74 4.89
N PRO A 65 -13.05 4.96 4.88
CA PRO A 65 -14.11 5.13 3.88
C PRO A 65 -14.61 6.56 3.74
N VAL A 66 -14.76 7.29 4.87
CA VAL A 66 -15.22 8.69 4.86
C VAL A 66 -14.23 9.64 4.19
N CYS A 67 -12.97 9.23 4.06
CA CYS A 67 -11.89 10.04 3.48
C CYS A 67 -11.57 9.64 2.04
N GLN A 68 -12.18 8.60 1.51
CA GLN A 68 -11.89 8.12 0.16
C GLN A 68 -12.38 9.09 -0.91
N LYS A 69 -11.78 9.01 -2.11
CA LYS A 69 -12.09 9.85 -3.28
C LYS A 69 -11.84 11.34 -3.05
N LYS A 70 -10.95 11.67 -2.13
CA LYS A 70 -10.57 13.06 -1.80
C LYS A 70 -9.09 13.35 -2.09
N GLY A 71 -8.38 12.39 -2.67
CA GLY A 71 -6.97 12.54 -3.03
C GLY A 71 -5.96 12.23 -1.92
N TYR A 72 -6.38 11.70 -0.79
CA TYR A 72 -5.46 11.43 0.33
C TYR A 72 -4.47 10.31 0.02
N GLY A 73 -4.89 9.25 -0.67
CA GLY A 73 -3.98 8.20 -1.09
C GLY A 73 -2.87 8.71 -2.00
N ARG A 74 -3.24 9.52 -2.99
CA ARG A 74 -2.28 10.17 -3.89
C ARG A 74 -1.34 11.12 -3.15
N ARG A 75 -1.87 11.81 -2.15
CA ARG A 75 -1.09 12.72 -1.30
C ARG A 75 -0.04 11.95 -0.49
N LEU A 76 -0.39 10.79 0.05
CA LEU A 76 0.54 9.91 0.74
C LEU A 76 1.66 9.45 -0.20
N ILE A 77 1.33 9.02 -1.40
CA ILE A 77 2.34 8.60 -2.39
C ILE A 77 3.28 9.75 -2.75
N ARG A 78 2.76 10.95 -2.97
CA ARG A 78 3.59 12.13 -3.24
C ARG A 78 4.53 12.43 -2.08
N PHE A 79 4.06 12.31 -0.85
CA PHE A 79 4.87 12.50 0.34
C PHE A 79 6.04 11.50 0.37
N ILE A 80 5.75 10.23 0.12
CA ILE A 80 6.77 9.17 0.09
C ILE A 80 7.81 9.46 -1.00
N CYS A 81 7.37 9.82 -2.19
CA CYS A 81 8.28 10.15 -3.29
C CYS A 81 9.24 11.29 -2.92
N GLN A 82 8.71 12.35 -2.31
CA GLN A 82 9.54 13.49 -1.89
C GLN A 82 10.52 13.13 -0.79
N LYS A 83 10.08 12.33 0.17
CA LYS A 83 10.90 11.96 1.32
C LYS A 83 12.05 11.04 0.95
N TYR A 84 11.84 10.11 0.03
CA TYR A 84 12.79 9.03 -0.24
C TYR A 84 13.56 9.16 -1.56
N LYS A 85 13.30 10.19 -2.36
CA LYS A 85 13.88 10.34 -3.70
C LYS A 85 15.40 10.35 -3.76
N ASN A 86 16.07 10.71 -2.66
CA ASN A 86 17.54 10.76 -2.59
C ASN A 86 18.15 9.49 -2.01
N GLN A 87 17.32 8.55 -1.54
CA GLN A 87 17.76 7.32 -0.90
C GLN A 87 17.45 6.09 -1.76
N PHE A 88 16.43 6.17 -2.60
CA PHE A 88 15.95 5.07 -3.44
C PHE A 88 15.72 5.57 -4.86
N HIS A 89 15.83 4.67 -5.84
CA HIS A 89 15.57 5.03 -7.23
C HIS A 89 14.18 4.57 -7.72
N THR A 90 13.53 3.64 -7.02
CA THR A 90 12.25 3.06 -7.44
C THR A 90 11.34 2.88 -6.24
N LEU A 91 10.09 3.31 -6.39
CA LEU A 91 9.01 2.95 -5.49
C LEU A 91 8.19 1.85 -6.16
N GLN A 92 8.04 0.71 -5.48
CA GLN A 92 7.32 -0.45 -5.96
C GLN A 92 6.06 -0.64 -5.13
N ALA A 93 4.99 -1.10 -5.74
CA ALA A 93 3.76 -1.45 -5.03
C ALA A 93 3.17 -2.72 -5.63
N GLY A 94 2.88 -3.69 -4.76
CA GLY A 94 2.17 -4.90 -5.16
C GLY A 94 0.68 -4.77 -4.84
N THR A 95 -0.17 -5.13 -5.78
CA THR A 95 -1.62 -5.11 -5.57
C THR A 95 -2.26 -6.29 -6.29
N GLY A 96 -3.46 -6.69 -5.81
CA GLY A 96 -4.28 -7.63 -6.57
C GLY A 96 -4.70 -7.03 -7.90
N ASP A 97 -5.17 -7.89 -8.79
CA ASP A 97 -5.70 -7.52 -10.10
C ASP A 97 -7.09 -6.88 -9.97
N SER A 98 -7.21 -5.94 -9.07
CA SER A 98 -8.46 -5.32 -8.63
C SER A 98 -8.83 -4.11 -9.49
N PRO A 99 -10.10 -3.98 -9.91
CA PRO A 99 -10.56 -2.78 -10.61
C PRO A 99 -10.58 -1.54 -9.71
N LEU A 100 -10.42 -1.69 -8.38
CA LEU A 100 -10.37 -0.57 -7.44
C LEU A 100 -8.97 0.00 -7.29
N THR A 101 -7.92 -0.83 -7.37
CA THR A 101 -6.55 -0.40 -7.08
C THR A 101 -5.69 -0.20 -8.31
N VAL A 102 -5.87 -1.01 -9.35
CA VAL A 102 -5.07 -0.87 -10.58
C VAL A 102 -5.19 0.53 -11.20
N PRO A 103 -6.40 1.08 -11.41
CA PRO A 103 -6.51 2.45 -11.94
C PRO A 103 -5.91 3.49 -11.01
N PHE A 104 -5.99 3.30 -9.69
CA PHE A 104 -5.41 4.22 -8.71
C PHE A 104 -3.89 4.34 -8.90
N TYR A 105 -3.19 3.21 -8.99
CA TYR A 105 -1.73 3.22 -9.19
C TYR A 105 -1.35 3.82 -10.53
N GLU A 106 -2.10 3.50 -11.59
CA GLU A 106 -1.84 4.06 -12.92
C GLU A 106 -2.03 5.57 -12.91
N HIS A 107 -3.07 6.08 -12.25
CA HIS A 107 -3.29 7.53 -12.13
C HIS A 107 -2.21 8.22 -11.28
N CYS A 108 -1.57 7.52 -10.37
CA CYS A 108 -0.45 8.05 -9.59
C CYS A 108 0.86 8.05 -10.38
N GLY A 109 0.87 7.55 -11.59
CA GLY A 109 2.05 7.52 -12.45
C GLY A 109 2.85 6.23 -12.42
N PHE A 110 2.36 5.22 -11.72
CA PHE A 110 3.03 3.91 -11.70
C PHE A 110 2.86 3.20 -13.04
N ILE A 111 3.88 2.41 -13.40
CA ILE A 111 3.90 1.57 -14.58
C ILE A 111 3.81 0.12 -14.15
N ARG A 112 3.01 -0.65 -14.86
CA ARG A 112 2.82 -2.07 -14.60
C ARG A 112 4.12 -2.84 -14.84
N GLY A 113 4.49 -3.68 -13.88
CA GLY A 113 5.71 -4.50 -13.92
C GLY A 113 5.39 -5.99 -13.89
N SER A 114 6.08 -6.73 -13.01
CA SER A 114 5.93 -8.19 -12.93
C SER A 114 4.60 -8.61 -12.30
N VAL A 115 4.23 -9.87 -12.56
CA VAL A 115 3.01 -10.50 -12.05
C VAL A 115 3.39 -11.77 -11.30
N ILE A 116 2.78 -12.00 -10.13
CA ILE A 116 2.84 -13.28 -9.43
C ILE A 116 1.49 -13.95 -9.61
N PRO A 117 1.39 -15.01 -10.47
CA PRO A 117 0.11 -15.69 -10.70
C PRO A 117 -0.40 -16.36 -9.43
N HIS A 118 -1.72 -16.33 -9.24
CA HIS A 118 -2.43 -17.03 -8.18
C HIS A 118 -1.98 -16.66 -6.75
N PHE A 119 -1.37 -15.49 -6.57
CA PHE A 119 -0.85 -15.06 -5.27
C PHE A 119 -1.93 -15.10 -4.18
N PHE A 120 -3.13 -14.61 -4.49
CA PHE A 120 -4.20 -14.51 -3.49
C PHE A 120 -4.82 -15.88 -3.18
N MET A 121 -4.84 -16.80 -4.12
CA MET A 121 -5.31 -18.16 -3.88
C MET A 121 -4.30 -18.96 -3.06
N ASP A 122 -2.99 -18.71 -3.26
CA ASP A 122 -1.92 -19.45 -2.60
C ASP A 122 -1.64 -18.95 -1.18
N HIS A 123 -1.91 -17.66 -0.87
CA HIS A 123 -1.50 -17.03 0.38
C HIS A 123 -2.65 -16.70 1.34
N TYR A 124 -3.90 -16.79 0.88
CA TYR A 124 -5.08 -16.52 1.70
C TYR A 124 -5.97 -17.75 1.75
N ASP A 125 -6.58 -17.98 2.92
CA ASP A 125 -7.37 -19.18 3.21
C ASP A 125 -8.84 -19.05 2.79
N HIS A 126 -9.21 -17.94 2.19
CA HIS A 126 -10.57 -17.67 1.71
C HIS A 126 -10.51 -16.77 0.46
N PRO A 127 -11.53 -16.81 -0.40
CA PRO A 127 -11.59 -15.92 -1.56
C PRO A 127 -11.64 -14.45 -1.13
N ILE A 128 -10.90 -13.61 -1.83
CA ILE A 128 -10.89 -12.16 -1.60
C ILE A 128 -11.47 -11.48 -2.82
N TYR A 129 -12.48 -10.62 -2.60
CA TYR A 129 -13.16 -9.89 -3.65
C TYR A 129 -12.95 -8.39 -3.48
N GLU A 130 -12.70 -7.70 -4.59
CA GLU A 130 -12.67 -6.24 -4.64
C GLU A 130 -13.38 -5.79 -5.92
N GLY A 131 -14.26 -4.80 -5.77
CA GLY A 131 -15.00 -4.28 -6.93
C GLY A 131 -15.79 -5.34 -7.69
N GLY A 132 -16.27 -6.37 -7.01
CA GLY A 132 -17.02 -7.46 -7.61
C GLY A 132 -16.17 -8.52 -8.31
N LYS A 133 -14.84 -8.40 -8.26
CA LYS A 133 -13.92 -9.36 -8.88
C LYS A 133 -13.16 -10.14 -7.82
N GLN A 134 -13.07 -11.47 -7.97
CA GLN A 134 -12.21 -12.29 -7.13
C GLN A 134 -10.75 -12.03 -7.48
N LEU A 135 -9.94 -11.68 -6.48
CA LEU A 135 -8.52 -11.46 -6.67
C LEU A 135 -7.79 -12.78 -6.89
N ASP A 136 -6.91 -12.80 -7.86
CA ASP A 136 -6.11 -13.97 -8.23
C ASP A 136 -4.63 -13.60 -8.28
N ASP A 137 -4.23 -12.78 -9.23
CA ASP A 137 -2.84 -12.42 -9.46
C ASP A 137 -2.41 -11.23 -8.61
N MET A 138 -1.14 -11.21 -8.20
CA MET A 138 -0.48 -10.03 -7.65
C MET A 138 0.25 -9.31 -8.78
N ILE A 139 -0.04 -8.03 -8.98
CA ILE A 139 0.60 -7.18 -9.97
C ILE A 139 1.53 -6.21 -9.26
N TYR A 140 2.78 -6.14 -9.69
CA TYR A 140 3.71 -5.14 -9.19
C TYR A 140 3.74 -3.93 -10.10
N PHE A 141 3.61 -2.75 -9.49
CA PHE A 141 3.71 -1.45 -10.14
C PHE A 141 5.00 -0.77 -9.72
N GLN A 142 5.59 0.02 -10.60
CA GLN A 142 6.83 0.75 -10.31
C GLN A 142 6.70 2.21 -10.68
N LEU A 143 7.27 3.07 -9.83
CA LEU A 143 7.36 4.50 -10.03
C LEU A 143 8.81 4.93 -9.84
N LYS A 144 9.37 5.60 -10.82
CA LYS A 144 10.75 6.10 -10.73
C LYS A 144 10.81 7.30 -9.77
N LEU A 145 11.70 7.21 -8.81
CA LEU A 145 11.94 8.29 -7.84
C LEU A 145 12.96 9.31 -8.32
#